data_6bd190841558f8c5d2c0a1bdb8bed160
#
_entry.id   6bd190841558f8c5d2c0a1bdb8bed160
#
_cell.length_a   1.000
_cell.length_b   1.000
_cell.length_c   1.000
_cell.angle_alpha   90.00
_cell.angle_beta   90.00
_cell.angle_gamma   90.00
#
_symmetry.space_group_name_H-M   'P 1'
#
loop_
_entity.id
_entity.type
_entity.pdbx_description
1 polymer ?
#
loop_
_entity_poly.entity_id
_entity_poly.type
_entity_poly.pdbx_seq_one_letter_code
_entity_poly.pdbx_strand_id
1 'polypeptide(L)'
;MAESSFSKAASTAAGYYDSNDADRFYAEVWGGEDIHIGLYNAESEPIATASRRTVEALAALIEEQRTGSSNESYSIVDLGSGYGGAARHLCQNPKVKVEAINISAVENTRHRELNRAAGLEGQIQVHDASFEAVPLKDACADVVWSQDAILHSGDRQQVMKEAARLLKPGGVMVMTDPMAANGVPSGSLSKILDRIHLSDLGSPERYKSWATNVGLQRNVWDDRTPMLIRHYSRVRDELQRRHDELKLSISPEYLQTMSAGLEHWVEGGQAGRLCWGLMRFHKPKE
;
A
#
# COMPACT_ATOMS: atom_id res chain seq x y z
N MET A 1 13.80 14.15 23.28
CA MET A 1 13.25 13.46 22.12
C MET A 1 12.12 12.59 22.68
N ALA A 2 10.87 12.91 22.36
CA ALA A 2 9.75 12.09 22.79
C ALA A 2 9.78 10.80 21.95
N GLU A 3 9.91 9.64 22.60
CA GLU A 3 9.65 8.36 21.96
C GLU A 3 8.21 8.39 21.45
N SER A 4 8.02 8.42 20.13
CA SER A 4 6.71 8.19 19.53
C SER A 4 6.37 6.72 19.81
N SER A 5 5.52 6.46 20.81
CA SER A 5 5.02 5.11 21.08
C SER A 5 4.05 4.73 19.96
N PHE A 6 4.56 4.07 18.93
CA PHE A 6 3.73 3.45 17.90
C PHE A 6 2.81 2.37 18.53
N SER A 7 1.67 2.12 17.92
CA SER A 7 0.84 0.98 18.33
C SER A 7 1.63 -0.33 18.19
N LYS A 8 1.24 -1.36 18.94
CA LYS A 8 1.92 -2.68 18.86
C LYS A 8 1.91 -3.22 17.42
N ALA A 9 0.81 -3.05 16.70
CA ALA A 9 0.70 -3.48 15.30
C ALA A 9 1.67 -2.70 14.40
N ALA A 10 1.73 -1.38 14.55
CA ALA A 10 2.66 -0.52 13.83
C ALA A 10 4.13 -0.89 14.09
N SER A 11 4.49 -1.14 15.36
CA SER A 11 5.86 -1.59 15.72
C SER A 11 6.18 -2.97 15.14
N THR A 12 5.19 -3.88 15.08
CA THR A 12 5.37 -5.21 14.48
C THR A 12 5.56 -5.09 12.96
N ALA A 13 4.79 -4.24 12.28
CA ALA A 13 4.94 -3.97 10.85
C ALA A 13 6.33 -3.38 10.54
N ALA A 14 6.78 -2.39 11.31
CA ALA A 14 8.14 -1.84 11.16
C ALA A 14 9.19 -2.94 11.27
N GLY A 15 9.15 -3.77 12.32
CA GLY A 15 10.10 -4.87 12.51
C GLY A 15 10.07 -5.93 11.40
N TYR A 16 8.91 -6.13 10.77
CA TYR A 16 8.79 -7.05 9.62
C TYR A 16 9.55 -6.53 8.40
N TYR A 17 9.45 -5.23 8.09
CA TYR A 17 10.09 -4.61 6.92
C TYR A 17 11.54 -4.17 7.16
N ASP A 18 11.95 -3.93 8.40
CA ASP A 18 13.30 -3.45 8.75
C ASP A 18 14.38 -4.54 8.70
N SER A 19 14.02 -5.82 8.45
CA SER A 19 15.02 -6.88 8.31
C SER A 19 15.76 -6.79 6.97
N ASN A 20 17.07 -7.10 6.97
CA ASN A 20 17.87 -7.14 5.75
C ASN A 20 17.31 -8.14 4.71
N ASP A 21 16.76 -9.26 5.16
CA ASP A 21 16.18 -10.28 4.29
C ASP A 21 14.89 -9.77 3.62
N ALA A 22 14.04 -9.03 4.37
CA ALA A 22 12.84 -8.43 3.81
C ALA A 22 13.17 -7.35 2.78
N ASP A 23 14.06 -6.40 3.11
CA ASP A 23 14.46 -5.34 2.16
C ASP A 23 15.00 -5.94 0.85
N ARG A 24 15.88 -6.94 0.93
CA ARG A 24 16.41 -7.62 -0.26
C ARG A 24 15.33 -8.35 -1.04
N PHE A 25 14.47 -9.11 -0.35
CA PHE A 25 13.40 -9.86 -1.00
C PHE A 25 12.45 -8.94 -1.77
N TYR A 26 11.98 -7.87 -1.13
CA TYR A 26 11.06 -6.93 -1.76
C TYR A 26 11.73 -6.16 -2.91
N ALA A 27 12.98 -5.75 -2.75
CA ALA A 27 13.72 -5.05 -3.80
C ALA A 27 14.02 -5.95 -5.02
N GLU A 28 14.37 -7.23 -4.81
CA GLU A 28 14.86 -8.10 -5.88
C GLU A 28 13.76 -8.94 -6.54
N VAL A 29 12.74 -9.34 -5.79
CA VAL A 29 11.74 -10.33 -6.25
C VAL A 29 10.38 -9.69 -6.50
N TRP A 30 9.95 -8.78 -5.61
CA TRP A 30 8.58 -8.27 -5.64
C TRP A 30 8.31 -7.31 -6.80
N GLY A 31 9.07 -6.26 -6.95
CA GLY A 31 8.81 -5.30 -8.03
C GLY A 31 9.68 -4.05 -7.96
N GLY A 32 10.78 -4.13 -7.23
CA GLY A 32 11.71 -3.01 -7.09
C GLY A 32 11.13 -1.88 -6.23
N GLU A 33 10.73 -0.78 -6.86
CA GLU A 33 10.23 0.40 -6.14
C GLU A 33 8.74 0.36 -5.79
N ASP A 34 7.94 -0.49 -6.49
CA ASP A 34 6.50 -0.62 -6.34
C ASP A 34 6.16 -1.97 -5.71
N ILE A 35 6.20 -2.05 -4.37
CA ILE A 35 6.04 -3.29 -3.60
C ILE A 35 4.57 -3.59 -3.27
N HIS A 36 3.71 -3.55 -4.26
CA HIS A 36 2.29 -3.84 -4.12
C HIS A 36 1.78 -4.75 -5.24
N ILE A 37 0.55 -5.23 -5.13
CA ILE A 37 -0.07 -6.15 -6.10
C ILE A 37 -0.18 -5.46 -7.47
N GLY A 38 0.22 -6.19 -8.51
CA GLY A 38 0.25 -5.72 -9.88
C GLY A 38 -1.00 -6.05 -10.69
N LEU A 39 -1.35 -5.19 -11.63
CA LEU A 39 -2.35 -5.43 -12.66
C LEU A 39 -1.68 -6.03 -13.90
N TYR A 40 -1.88 -7.31 -14.14
CA TYR A 40 -1.23 -8.07 -15.22
C TYR A 40 -2.07 -8.07 -16.50
N ASN A 41 -1.44 -7.77 -17.63
CA ASN A 41 -2.04 -7.92 -18.96
C ASN A 41 -1.72 -9.29 -19.59
N ALA A 42 -0.61 -9.92 -19.18
CA ALA A 42 -0.18 -11.23 -19.65
C ALA A 42 0.41 -12.08 -18.51
N GLU A 43 0.41 -13.41 -18.65
CA GLU A 43 0.92 -14.31 -17.62
C GLU A 43 2.42 -14.17 -17.37
N SER A 44 3.21 -13.93 -18.43
CA SER A 44 4.66 -13.81 -18.36
C SER A 44 5.16 -12.38 -18.14
N GLU A 45 4.25 -11.43 -17.88
CA GLU A 45 4.62 -10.03 -17.67
C GLU A 45 5.51 -9.86 -16.43
N PRO A 46 6.55 -9.00 -16.49
CA PRO A 46 7.38 -8.70 -15.33
C PRO A 46 6.55 -8.12 -14.17
N ILE A 47 6.85 -8.55 -12.94
CA ILE A 47 6.16 -8.11 -11.72
C ILE A 47 6.19 -6.58 -11.61
N ALA A 48 7.37 -5.96 -11.78
CA ALA A 48 7.55 -4.51 -11.72
C ALA A 48 6.64 -3.75 -12.71
N THR A 49 6.46 -4.27 -13.93
CA THR A 49 5.58 -3.66 -14.93
C THR A 49 4.12 -3.71 -14.50
N ALA A 50 3.69 -4.85 -13.97
CA ALA A 50 2.33 -5.02 -13.48
C ALA A 50 2.06 -4.16 -12.23
N SER A 51 3.02 -4.06 -11.30
CA SER A 51 2.92 -3.21 -10.10
C SER A 51 2.86 -1.73 -10.48
N ARG A 52 3.69 -1.26 -11.43
CA ARG A 52 3.61 0.10 -11.96
C ARG A 52 2.24 0.41 -12.57
N ARG A 53 1.62 -0.54 -13.27
CA ARG A 53 0.27 -0.36 -13.82
C ARG A 53 -0.80 -0.16 -12.75
N THR A 54 -0.63 -0.71 -11.55
CA THR A 54 -1.53 -0.42 -10.43
C THR A 54 -1.42 1.04 -9.98
N VAL A 55 -0.20 1.61 -9.96
CA VAL A 55 -0.01 3.05 -9.71
C VAL A 55 -0.76 3.88 -10.75
N GLU A 56 -0.57 3.55 -12.03
CA GLU A 56 -1.23 4.25 -13.15
C GLU A 56 -2.77 4.17 -13.06
N ALA A 57 -3.30 2.99 -12.73
CA ALA A 57 -4.73 2.78 -12.59
C ALA A 57 -5.33 3.58 -11.41
N LEU A 58 -4.64 3.65 -10.27
CA LEU A 58 -5.07 4.50 -9.16
C LEU A 58 -4.94 5.99 -9.48
N ALA A 59 -3.88 6.40 -10.20
CA ALA A 59 -3.72 7.78 -10.64
C ALA A 59 -4.87 8.21 -11.58
N ALA A 60 -5.32 7.32 -12.46
CA ALA A 60 -6.47 7.58 -13.32
C ALA A 60 -7.75 7.87 -12.53
N LEU A 61 -7.98 7.22 -11.38
CA LEU A 61 -9.13 7.50 -10.51
C LEU A 61 -9.11 8.91 -9.90
N ILE A 62 -7.92 9.53 -9.79
CA ILE A 62 -7.78 10.92 -9.32
C ILE A 62 -8.18 11.87 -10.46
N GLU A 63 -7.68 11.63 -11.67
CA GLU A 63 -7.90 12.51 -12.84
C GLU A 63 -9.37 12.61 -13.23
N GLU A 64 -10.14 11.52 -13.12
CA GLU A 64 -11.59 11.51 -13.37
C GLU A 64 -12.38 12.56 -12.55
N GLN A 65 -11.86 12.96 -11.39
CA GLN A 65 -12.52 13.94 -10.51
C GLN A 65 -12.07 15.39 -10.75
N ARG A 66 -10.98 15.59 -11.50
CA ARG A 66 -10.38 16.89 -11.73
C ARG A 66 -11.06 17.64 -12.88
N THR A 67 -12.24 18.20 -12.62
CA THR A 67 -12.98 19.07 -13.59
C THR A 67 -12.49 20.53 -13.59
N GLY A 68 -11.42 20.86 -12.89
CA GLY A 68 -10.89 22.22 -12.72
C GLY A 68 -9.61 22.50 -13.51
N SER A 69 -9.20 23.75 -13.56
CA SER A 69 -8.02 24.26 -14.28
C SER A 69 -6.76 23.40 -14.03
N SER A 70 -6.15 22.92 -15.09
CA SER A 70 -4.90 22.13 -15.07
C SER A 70 -3.66 22.86 -14.52
N ASN A 71 -3.85 24.07 -14.01
CA ASN A 71 -2.76 24.99 -13.65
C ASN A 71 -2.43 25.06 -12.15
N GLU A 72 -3.23 24.46 -11.26
CA GLU A 72 -3.00 24.50 -9.82
C GLU A 72 -2.14 23.32 -9.34
N SER A 73 -1.21 23.62 -8.41
CA SER A 73 -0.46 22.62 -7.64
C SER A 73 -1.41 21.85 -6.75
N TYR A 74 -1.28 20.54 -6.65
CA TYR A 74 -2.06 19.74 -5.72
C TYR A 74 -1.19 18.86 -4.82
N SER A 75 -1.69 18.61 -3.61
CA SER A 75 -0.99 17.90 -2.55
C SER A 75 -1.59 16.52 -2.34
N ILE A 76 -0.70 15.53 -2.28
CA ILE A 76 -1.02 14.14 -2.00
C ILE A 76 -0.39 13.78 -0.66
N VAL A 77 -1.12 13.06 0.19
CA VAL A 77 -0.57 12.36 1.35
C VAL A 77 -0.59 10.87 1.04
N ASP A 78 0.59 10.25 1.01
CA ASP A 78 0.78 8.83 0.70
C ASP A 78 0.97 8.04 2.00
N LEU A 79 -0.03 7.23 2.37
CA LEU A 79 -0.08 6.47 3.61
C LEU A 79 0.49 5.06 3.40
N GLY A 80 1.67 4.80 3.96
CA GLY A 80 2.41 3.57 3.76
C GLY A 80 3.20 3.60 2.46
N SER A 81 4.00 4.65 2.27
CA SER A 81 4.67 4.96 1.00
C SER A 81 5.80 4.00 0.59
N GLY A 82 6.26 3.12 1.50
CA GLY A 82 7.35 2.16 1.23
C GLY A 82 8.57 2.83 0.60
N TYR A 83 9.08 2.29 -0.51
CA TYR A 83 10.22 2.86 -1.26
C TYR A 83 9.86 4.09 -2.11
N GLY A 84 8.59 4.50 -2.16
CA GLY A 84 8.15 5.72 -2.84
C GLY A 84 8.05 5.66 -4.36
N GLY A 85 7.89 4.48 -4.94
CA GLY A 85 7.71 4.32 -6.38
C GLY A 85 6.50 5.09 -6.89
N ALA A 86 5.36 4.98 -6.21
CA ALA A 86 4.14 5.73 -6.53
C ALA A 86 4.36 7.24 -6.40
N ALA A 87 4.99 7.70 -5.31
CA ALA A 87 5.27 9.13 -5.08
C ALA A 87 6.13 9.71 -6.22
N ARG A 88 7.19 9.02 -6.63
CA ARG A 88 8.03 9.46 -7.75
C ARG A 88 7.30 9.47 -9.09
N HIS A 89 6.44 8.48 -9.34
CA HIS A 89 5.61 8.47 -10.55
C HIS A 89 4.65 9.67 -10.59
N LEU A 90 3.95 9.95 -9.49
CA LEU A 90 3.02 11.07 -9.39
C LEU A 90 3.73 12.43 -9.53
N CYS A 91 4.94 12.55 -8.98
CA CYS A 91 5.77 13.76 -9.09
C CYS A 91 6.46 13.96 -10.45
N GLN A 92 6.27 13.06 -11.44
CA GLN A 92 6.59 13.39 -12.84
C GLN A 92 5.76 14.60 -13.34
N ASN A 93 4.62 14.85 -12.73
CA ASN A 93 3.92 16.12 -12.86
C ASN A 93 4.54 17.14 -11.88
N PRO A 94 5.20 18.21 -12.35
CA PRO A 94 5.90 19.18 -11.49
C PRO A 94 4.97 19.97 -10.54
N LYS A 95 3.66 19.87 -10.72
CA LYS A 95 2.66 20.52 -9.88
C LYS A 95 2.22 19.67 -8.69
N VAL A 96 2.60 18.40 -8.66
CA VAL A 96 2.29 17.48 -7.57
C VAL A 96 3.33 17.61 -6.46
N LYS A 97 2.85 17.66 -5.22
CA LYS A 97 3.68 17.51 -4.02
C LYS A 97 3.16 16.33 -3.22
N VAL A 98 4.07 15.53 -2.70
CA VAL A 98 3.74 14.34 -1.91
C VAL A 98 4.33 14.45 -0.51
N GLU A 99 3.49 14.29 0.50
CA GLU A 99 3.86 14.01 1.88
C GLU A 99 3.78 12.49 2.09
N ALA A 100 4.91 11.84 2.11
CA ALA A 100 5.02 10.39 2.19
C ALA A 100 5.13 9.94 3.64
N ILE A 101 4.15 9.19 4.14
CA ILE A 101 4.07 8.72 5.52
C ILE A 101 4.43 7.24 5.53
N ASN A 102 5.49 6.87 6.24
CA ASN A 102 5.88 5.48 6.39
C ASN A 102 6.60 5.24 7.71
N ILE A 103 6.45 4.02 8.27
CA ILE A 103 6.94 3.70 9.60
C ILE A 103 8.33 3.05 9.60
N SER A 104 8.71 2.36 8.51
CA SER A 104 10.00 1.69 8.38
C SER A 104 11.13 2.70 8.15
N ALA A 105 12.08 2.77 9.07
CA ALA A 105 13.24 3.65 8.94
C ALA A 105 14.18 3.22 7.80
N VAL A 106 14.26 1.93 7.53
CA VAL A 106 15.07 1.35 6.43
C VAL A 106 14.48 1.77 5.09
N GLU A 107 13.17 1.53 4.89
CA GLU A 107 12.49 1.95 3.67
C GLU A 107 12.54 3.46 3.47
N ASN A 108 12.35 4.26 4.53
CA ASN A 108 12.41 5.72 4.47
C ASN A 108 13.79 6.25 4.07
N THR A 109 14.85 5.61 4.54
CA THR A 109 16.22 5.95 4.13
C THR A 109 16.39 5.72 2.63
N ARG A 110 16.00 4.55 2.14
CA ARG A 110 16.04 4.20 0.72
C ARG A 110 15.13 5.12 -0.13
N HIS A 111 13.93 5.42 0.36
CA HIS A 111 13.01 6.36 -0.29
C HIS A 111 13.65 7.74 -0.50
N ARG A 112 14.29 8.30 0.55
CA ARG A 112 15.00 9.59 0.45
C ARG A 112 16.18 9.55 -0.53
N GLU A 113 16.94 8.47 -0.56
CA GLU A 113 18.05 8.27 -1.51
C GLU A 113 17.56 8.22 -2.96
N LEU A 114 16.49 7.45 -3.22
CA LEU A 114 15.87 7.36 -4.55
C LEU A 114 15.26 8.69 -5.01
N ASN A 115 14.65 9.46 -4.10
CA ASN A 115 14.14 10.80 -4.40
C ASN A 115 15.26 11.76 -4.78
N ARG A 116 16.40 11.70 -4.06
CA ARG A 116 17.59 12.51 -4.38
C ARG A 116 18.15 12.16 -5.75
N ALA A 117 18.29 10.86 -6.03
CA ALA A 117 18.76 10.39 -7.32
C ALA A 117 17.86 10.82 -8.49
N ALA A 118 16.55 10.95 -8.24
CA ALA A 118 15.56 11.42 -9.20
C ALA A 118 15.40 12.96 -9.26
N GLY A 119 16.07 13.71 -8.37
CA GLY A 119 15.93 15.18 -8.30
C GLY A 119 14.56 15.64 -7.76
N LEU A 120 13.87 14.82 -6.96
CA LEU A 120 12.50 15.05 -6.50
C LEU A 120 12.41 15.45 -5.01
N GLU A 121 13.53 15.75 -4.34
CA GLU A 121 13.55 16.15 -2.92
C GLU A 121 12.70 17.39 -2.61
N GLY A 122 12.52 18.27 -3.59
CA GLY A 122 11.68 19.47 -3.47
C GLY A 122 10.16 19.20 -3.63
N GLN A 123 9.78 18.03 -4.10
CA GLN A 123 8.40 17.64 -4.34
C GLN A 123 7.90 16.54 -3.39
N ILE A 124 8.80 15.72 -2.85
CA ILE A 124 8.47 14.58 -1.98
C ILE A 124 9.13 14.78 -0.62
N GLN A 125 8.32 14.93 0.42
CA GLN A 125 8.76 14.97 1.81
C GLN A 125 8.44 13.64 2.49
N VAL A 126 9.45 12.96 3.06
CA VAL A 126 9.28 11.66 3.75
C VAL A 126 9.23 11.86 5.26
N HIS A 127 8.17 11.37 5.89
CA HIS A 127 7.92 11.43 7.33
C HIS A 127 8.05 10.04 7.96
N ASP A 128 8.88 9.93 8.99
CA ASP A 128 8.98 8.73 9.84
C ASP A 128 7.82 8.74 10.84
N ALA A 129 6.63 8.25 10.41
CA ALA A 129 5.39 8.35 11.17
C ALA A 129 4.42 7.20 10.86
N SER A 130 3.50 6.96 11.80
CA SER A 130 2.38 6.04 11.58
C SER A 130 1.24 6.74 10.83
N PHE A 131 0.60 6.03 9.92
CA PHE A 131 -0.62 6.50 9.28
C PHE A 131 -1.85 6.49 10.22
N GLU A 132 -1.73 5.93 11.45
CA GLU A 132 -2.74 6.04 12.50
C GLU A 132 -2.70 7.40 13.23
N ALA A 133 -1.58 8.17 13.08
CA ALA A 133 -1.37 9.48 13.70
C ALA A 133 -0.42 10.32 12.83
N VAL A 134 -0.96 10.89 11.76
CA VAL A 134 -0.17 11.61 10.75
C VAL A 134 0.20 13.01 11.25
N PRO A 135 1.50 13.39 11.26
CA PRO A 135 1.97 14.68 11.80
C PRO A 135 1.77 15.86 10.84
N LEU A 136 0.62 15.90 10.19
CA LEU A 136 0.23 16.97 9.27
C LEU A 136 -1.05 17.64 9.76
N LYS A 137 -1.25 18.89 9.34
CA LYS A 137 -2.46 19.66 9.68
C LYS A 137 -3.70 19.14 8.97
N ASP A 138 -4.87 19.45 9.51
CA ASP A 138 -6.16 19.15 8.91
C ASP A 138 -6.32 19.84 7.55
N ALA A 139 -7.10 19.23 6.65
CA ALA A 139 -7.47 19.75 5.35
C ALA A 139 -6.25 20.23 4.52
N CYS A 140 -5.15 19.46 4.54
CA CYS A 140 -3.92 19.80 3.83
C CYS A 140 -3.77 19.07 2.48
N ALA A 141 -4.54 18.02 2.24
CA ALA A 141 -4.41 17.16 1.07
C ALA A 141 -5.61 17.27 0.11
N ASP A 142 -5.32 17.36 -1.18
CA ASP A 142 -6.32 17.18 -2.23
C ASP A 142 -6.59 15.68 -2.44
N VAL A 143 -5.55 14.86 -2.24
CA VAL A 143 -5.61 13.41 -2.38
C VAL A 143 -4.96 12.74 -1.16
N VAL A 144 -5.60 11.70 -0.62
CA VAL A 144 -4.98 10.70 0.22
C VAL A 144 -4.81 9.42 -0.61
N TRP A 145 -3.60 8.91 -0.64
CA TRP A 145 -3.20 7.74 -1.40
C TRP A 145 -2.76 6.62 -0.47
N SER A 146 -3.07 5.36 -0.77
CA SER A 146 -2.49 4.21 -0.09
C SER A 146 -2.53 2.97 -0.98
N GLN A 147 -1.44 2.21 -1.00
CA GLN A 147 -1.38 0.95 -1.77
C GLN A 147 -0.88 -0.19 -0.89
N ASP A 148 -1.78 -1.18 -0.68
CA ASP A 148 -1.52 -2.44 0.01
C ASP A 148 -0.80 -2.27 1.38
N ALA A 149 -1.11 -1.19 2.10
CA ALA A 149 -0.44 -0.80 3.34
C ALA A 149 -1.37 -0.82 4.56
N ILE A 150 -2.65 -0.42 4.40
CA ILE A 150 -3.57 -0.24 5.52
C ILE A 150 -3.89 -1.59 6.22
N LEU A 151 -3.74 -2.73 5.53
CA LEU A 151 -3.89 -4.04 6.16
C LEU A 151 -3.01 -4.20 7.41
N HIS A 152 -1.85 -3.54 7.47
CA HIS A 152 -0.92 -3.60 8.59
C HIS A 152 -1.33 -2.73 9.79
N SER A 153 -2.40 -1.93 9.67
CA SER A 153 -2.91 -1.15 10.80
C SER A 153 -3.54 -2.03 11.89
N GLY A 154 -3.28 -1.69 13.13
CA GLY A 154 -4.02 -2.23 14.28
C GLY A 154 -5.40 -1.60 14.45
N ASP A 155 -5.63 -0.41 13.86
CA ASP A 155 -6.89 0.34 13.90
C ASP A 155 -7.17 1.00 12.53
N ARG A 156 -7.70 0.22 11.60
CA ARG A 156 -8.03 0.71 10.23
C ARG A 156 -9.12 1.76 10.23
N GLN A 157 -9.98 1.77 11.24
CA GLN A 157 -10.98 2.84 11.42
C GLN A 157 -10.29 4.17 11.73
N GLN A 158 -9.25 4.15 12.58
CA GLN A 158 -8.45 5.34 12.87
C GLN A 158 -7.72 5.85 11.62
N VAL A 159 -7.21 4.94 10.75
CA VAL A 159 -6.61 5.35 9.47
C VAL A 159 -7.62 6.06 8.57
N MET A 160 -8.85 5.56 8.49
CA MET A 160 -9.92 6.22 7.73
C MET A 160 -10.29 7.60 8.32
N LYS A 161 -10.22 7.74 9.66
CA LYS A 161 -10.42 9.04 10.33
C LYS A 161 -9.28 10.02 10.01
N GLU A 162 -8.03 9.56 10.02
CA GLU A 162 -6.89 10.38 9.60
C GLU A 162 -7.01 10.79 8.12
N ALA A 163 -7.37 9.87 7.23
CA ALA A 163 -7.61 10.20 5.83
C ALA A 163 -8.68 11.28 5.67
N ALA A 164 -9.81 11.16 6.38
CA ALA A 164 -10.87 12.16 6.36
C ALA A 164 -10.42 13.51 6.93
N ARG A 165 -9.60 13.51 7.99
CA ARG A 165 -9.03 14.73 8.60
C ARG A 165 -8.10 15.46 7.63
N LEU A 166 -7.22 14.71 6.97
CA LEU A 166 -6.20 15.24 6.04
C LEU A 166 -6.81 15.82 4.76
N LEU A 167 -7.90 15.20 4.28
CA LEU A 167 -8.55 15.65 3.05
C LEU A 167 -9.20 17.02 3.19
N LYS A 168 -8.96 17.87 2.20
CA LYS A 168 -9.75 19.08 1.97
C LYS A 168 -11.20 18.72 1.62
N PRO A 169 -12.19 19.60 1.85
CA PRO A 169 -13.52 19.45 1.28
C PRO A 169 -13.43 19.27 -0.25
N GLY A 170 -14.11 18.26 -0.80
CA GLY A 170 -14.02 17.88 -2.21
C GLY A 170 -12.81 17.02 -2.59
N GLY A 171 -11.91 16.73 -1.65
CA GLY A 171 -10.77 15.84 -1.87
C GLY A 171 -11.16 14.37 -1.96
N VAL A 172 -10.23 13.53 -2.42
CA VAL A 172 -10.47 12.09 -2.63
C VAL A 172 -9.40 11.24 -1.95
N MET A 173 -9.81 10.08 -1.45
CA MET A 173 -8.91 9.00 -1.09
C MET A 173 -8.98 7.92 -2.16
N VAL A 174 -7.82 7.46 -2.65
CA VAL A 174 -7.68 6.31 -3.53
C VAL A 174 -6.80 5.26 -2.87
N MET A 175 -7.19 4.00 -2.94
CA MET A 175 -6.43 2.93 -2.30
C MET A 175 -6.62 1.57 -2.96
N THR A 176 -5.63 0.70 -2.74
CA THR A 176 -5.75 -0.75 -2.82
C THR A 176 -5.43 -1.36 -1.46
N ASP A 177 -5.94 -2.54 -1.17
CA ASP A 177 -5.57 -3.30 0.03
C ASP A 177 -5.93 -4.78 -0.12
N PRO A 178 -5.07 -5.72 0.27
CA PRO A 178 -5.45 -7.12 0.42
C PRO A 178 -6.46 -7.27 1.57
N MET A 179 -7.61 -7.84 1.27
CA MET A 179 -8.75 -7.87 2.19
C MET A 179 -9.31 -9.29 2.34
N ALA A 180 -10.02 -9.52 3.44
CA ALA A 180 -10.94 -10.64 3.53
C ALA A 180 -12.16 -10.38 2.62
N ALA A 181 -12.64 -11.40 1.93
CA ALA A 181 -13.92 -11.32 1.24
C ALA A 181 -15.06 -11.10 2.27
N ASN A 182 -16.13 -10.44 1.83
CA ASN A 182 -17.25 -10.15 2.73
C ASN A 182 -17.85 -11.44 3.33
N GLY A 183 -18.09 -11.44 4.64
CA GLY A 183 -18.71 -12.56 5.36
C GLY A 183 -17.78 -13.74 5.66
N VAL A 184 -16.50 -13.67 5.32
CA VAL A 184 -15.54 -14.74 5.65
C VAL A 184 -15.23 -14.72 7.14
N PRO A 185 -15.34 -15.86 7.85
CA PRO A 185 -14.97 -15.96 9.25
C PRO A 185 -13.47 -15.69 9.46
N SER A 186 -13.11 -14.93 10.49
CA SER A 186 -11.71 -14.56 10.79
C SER A 186 -10.78 -15.77 10.93
N GLY A 187 -11.23 -16.85 11.56
CA GLY A 187 -10.47 -18.10 11.71
C GLY A 187 -10.09 -18.80 10.40
N SER A 188 -10.77 -18.47 9.28
CA SER A 188 -10.47 -19.05 7.96
C SER A 188 -9.18 -18.52 7.34
N LEU A 189 -8.59 -17.46 7.89
CA LEU A 189 -7.39 -16.78 7.40
C LEU A 189 -6.20 -16.92 8.34
N SER A 190 -6.28 -17.78 9.38
CA SER A 190 -5.25 -17.89 10.43
C SER A 190 -3.83 -18.04 9.86
N LYS A 191 -3.62 -18.93 8.90
CA LYS A 191 -2.28 -19.16 8.30
C LYS A 191 -1.67 -17.90 7.67
N ILE A 192 -2.50 -17.02 7.11
CA ILE A 192 -2.08 -15.74 6.54
C ILE A 192 -1.81 -14.75 7.66
N LEU A 193 -2.79 -14.60 8.57
CA LEU A 193 -2.77 -13.62 9.65
C LEU A 193 -1.61 -13.86 10.63
N ASP A 194 -1.36 -15.12 11.00
CA ASP A 194 -0.27 -15.49 11.91
C ASP A 194 1.09 -15.08 11.33
N ARG A 195 1.30 -15.26 10.01
CA ARG A 195 2.55 -14.91 9.35
C ARG A 195 2.83 -13.40 9.34
N ILE A 196 1.80 -12.60 9.14
CA ILE A 196 1.92 -11.13 9.08
C ILE A 196 1.56 -10.47 10.42
N HIS A 197 1.39 -11.29 11.46
CA HIS A 197 1.10 -10.87 12.84
C HIS A 197 -0.13 -9.96 12.97
N LEU A 198 -1.17 -10.22 12.18
CA LEU A 198 -2.45 -9.51 12.25
C LEU A 198 -3.54 -10.36 12.90
N SER A 199 -4.50 -9.70 13.51
CA SER A 199 -5.68 -10.34 14.09
C SER A 199 -6.80 -10.57 13.07
N ASP A 200 -6.88 -9.69 12.05
CA ASP A 200 -7.88 -9.75 10.97
C ASP A 200 -7.41 -8.95 9.75
N LEU A 201 -8.20 -9.00 8.67
CA LEU A 201 -8.11 -8.11 7.52
C LEU A 201 -9.36 -7.23 7.42
N GLY A 202 -9.26 -6.08 6.76
CA GLY A 202 -10.40 -5.31 6.30
C GLY A 202 -11.26 -6.12 5.31
N SER A 203 -12.42 -5.60 4.95
CA SER A 203 -13.21 -6.10 3.81
C SER A 203 -13.81 -4.90 3.07
N PRO A 204 -14.27 -5.05 1.81
CA PRO A 204 -14.84 -3.95 1.05
C PRO A 204 -16.01 -3.27 1.77
N GLU A 205 -16.86 -4.02 2.47
CA GLU A 205 -17.97 -3.44 3.22
C GLU A 205 -17.52 -2.81 4.56
N ARG A 206 -16.49 -3.36 5.22
CA ARG A 206 -15.91 -2.72 6.41
C ARG A 206 -15.27 -1.38 6.05
N TYR A 207 -14.48 -1.30 4.98
CA TYR A 207 -13.90 -0.03 4.50
C TYR A 207 -14.98 0.99 4.15
N LYS A 208 -16.05 0.55 3.45
CA LYS A 208 -17.21 1.40 3.17
C LYS A 208 -17.85 1.94 4.45
N SER A 209 -18.07 1.07 5.44
CA SER A 209 -18.65 1.45 6.73
C SER A 209 -17.77 2.44 7.49
N TRP A 210 -16.47 2.15 7.62
CA TRP A 210 -15.52 3.06 8.28
C TRP A 210 -15.45 4.42 7.60
N ALA A 211 -15.40 4.45 6.27
CA ALA A 211 -15.43 5.67 5.48
C ALA A 211 -16.70 6.48 5.75
N THR A 212 -17.87 5.83 5.71
CA THR A 212 -19.16 6.49 5.99
C THR A 212 -19.19 7.10 7.38
N ASN A 213 -18.68 6.40 8.39
CA ASN A 213 -18.64 6.88 9.78
C ASN A 213 -17.80 8.15 9.98
N VAL A 214 -16.88 8.45 9.06
CA VAL A 214 -16.03 9.64 9.09
C VAL A 214 -16.36 10.67 8.00
N GLY A 215 -17.54 10.52 7.37
CA GLY A 215 -18.03 11.46 6.36
C GLY A 215 -17.46 11.28 4.96
N LEU A 216 -16.75 10.19 4.69
CA LEU A 216 -16.31 9.83 3.34
C LEU A 216 -17.35 8.94 2.64
N GLN A 217 -17.49 9.10 1.34
CA GLN A 217 -18.42 8.32 0.52
C GLN A 217 -17.64 7.48 -0.49
N ARG A 218 -17.82 6.14 -0.46
CA ARG A 218 -17.23 5.25 -1.47
C ARG A 218 -18.01 5.37 -2.78
N ASN A 219 -17.35 5.79 -3.84
CA ASN A 219 -17.95 5.94 -5.16
C ASN A 219 -17.32 5.00 -6.21
N VAL A 220 -16.21 4.32 -5.89
CA VAL A 220 -15.62 3.26 -6.72
C VAL A 220 -15.26 2.06 -5.85
N TRP A 221 -15.62 0.87 -6.31
CA TRP A 221 -15.07 -0.41 -5.94
C TRP A 221 -14.90 -1.22 -7.23
N ASP A 222 -13.66 -1.39 -7.67
CA ASP A 222 -13.28 -2.19 -8.84
C ASP A 222 -12.58 -3.45 -8.34
N ASP A 223 -13.33 -4.56 -8.31
CA ASP A 223 -12.83 -5.86 -7.84
C ASP A 223 -11.83 -6.44 -8.84
N ARG A 224 -10.61 -6.60 -8.40
CA ARG A 224 -9.49 -7.17 -9.15
C ARG A 224 -8.89 -8.40 -8.44
N THR A 225 -9.67 -9.11 -7.65
CA THR A 225 -9.26 -10.32 -6.91
C THR A 225 -8.45 -11.32 -7.75
N PRO A 226 -8.75 -11.59 -9.04
CA PRO A 226 -7.89 -12.45 -9.86
C PRO A 226 -6.45 -11.96 -9.97
N MET A 227 -6.20 -10.65 -9.83
CA MET A 227 -4.84 -10.09 -9.88
C MET A 227 -4.06 -10.37 -8.60
N LEU A 228 -4.71 -10.42 -7.44
CA LEU A 228 -4.09 -10.87 -6.19
C LEU A 228 -3.56 -12.30 -6.33
N ILE A 229 -4.38 -13.22 -6.80
CA ILE A 229 -4.00 -14.62 -7.00
C ILE A 229 -2.81 -14.71 -7.98
N ARG A 230 -2.92 -14.02 -9.11
CA ARG A 230 -1.86 -13.99 -10.12
C ARG A 230 -0.56 -13.41 -9.58
N HIS A 231 -0.62 -12.30 -8.88
CA HIS A 231 0.56 -11.63 -8.34
C HIS A 231 1.31 -12.50 -7.36
N TYR A 232 0.64 -13.06 -6.36
CA TYR A 232 1.28 -13.95 -5.39
C TYR A 232 1.81 -15.24 -6.04
N SER A 233 1.13 -15.80 -7.05
CA SER A 233 1.66 -16.90 -7.86
C SER A 233 2.94 -16.50 -8.59
N ARG A 234 2.96 -15.32 -9.25
CA ARG A 234 4.14 -14.82 -9.98
C ARG A 234 5.34 -14.57 -9.06
N VAL A 235 5.10 -13.98 -7.88
CA VAL A 235 6.17 -13.76 -6.88
C VAL A 235 6.71 -15.10 -6.37
N ARG A 236 5.84 -16.09 -6.10
CA ARG A 236 6.25 -17.44 -5.71
C ARG A 236 7.09 -18.12 -6.80
N ASP A 237 6.64 -18.06 -8.04
CA ASP A 237 7.32 -18.68 -9.17
C ASP A 237 8.68 -18.01 -9.41
N GLU A 238 8.78 -16.68 -9.27
CA GLU A 238 10.04 -15.94 -9.38
C GLU A 238 11.01 -16.29 -8.23
N LEU A 239 10.51 -16.42 -7.00
CA LEU A 239 11.30 -16.89 -5.85
C LEU A 239 11.85 -18.28 -6.14
N GLN A 240 11.03 -19.22 -6.63
CA GLN A 240 11.47 -20.58 -6.96
C GLN A 240 12.50 -20.59 -8.08
N ARG A 241 12.27 -19.84 -9.13
CA ARG A 241 13.18 -19.72 -10.28
C ARG A 241 14.56 -19.18 -9.91
N ARG A 242 14.60 -18.21 -8.98
CA ARG A 242 15.83 -17.54 -8.53
C ARG A 242 16.36 -18.07 -7.20
N HIS A 243 15.82 -19.16 -6.68
CA HIS A 243 16.15 -19.66 -5.34
C HIS A 243 17.67 -19.81 -5.10
N ASP A 244 18.41 -20.38 -6.07
CA ASP A 244 19.86 -20.58 -5.94
C ASP A 244 20.68 -19.30 -5.96
N GLU A 245 20.18 -18.25 -6.61
CA GLU A 245 20.74 -16.91 -6.59
C GLU A 245 20.42 -16.22 -5.26
N LEU A 246 19.14 -16.21 -4.87
CA LEU A 246 18.65 -15.49 -3.70
C LEU A 246 19.24 -15.99 -2.38
N LYS A 247 19.51 -17.30 -2.25
CA LYS A 247 20.14 -17.88 -1.04
C LYS A 247 21.57 -17.36 -0.77
N LEU A 248 22.20 -16.66 -1.72
CA LEU A 248 23.50 -16.02 -1.53
C LEU A 248 23.40 -14.72 -0.75
N SER A 249 22.21 -14.13 -0.69
CA SER A 249 21.97 -12.81 -0.09
C SER A 249 20.84 -12.76 0.92
N ILE A 250 19.96 -13.77 0.94
CA ILE A 250 18.77 -13.87 1.80
C ILE A 250 18.85 -15.21 2.54
N SER A 251 18.50 -15.23 3.83
CA SER A 251 18.57 -16.46 4.62
C SER A 251 17.62 -17.56 4.09
N PRO A 252 18.02 -18.84 4.14
CA PRO A 252 17.19 -19.95 3.70
C PRO A 252 15.86 -20.02 4.47
N GLU A 253 15.88 -19.74 5.75
CA GLU A 253 14.70 -19.72 6.63
C GLU A 253 13.69 -18.67 6.18
N TYR A 254 14.16 -17.48 5.79
CA TYR A 254 13.30 -16.42 5.27
C TYR A 254 12.68 -16.83 3.93
N LEU A 255 13.48 -17.34 2.99
CA LEU A 255 12.99 -17.81 1.68
C LEU A 255 11.95 -18.92 1.81
N GLN A 256 12.15 -19.87 2.73
CA GLN A 256 11.18 -20.93 3.01
C GLN A 256 9.87 -20.36 3.59
N THR A 257 9.97 -19.47 4.56
CA THR A 257 8.81 -18.81 5.18
C THR A 257 8.02 -18.00 4.15
N MET A 258 8.72 -17.26 3.29
CA MET A 258 8.08 -16.49 2.21
C MET A 258 7.37 -17.40 1.21
N SER A 259 8.03 -18.49 0.75
CA SER A 259 7.42 -19.44 -0.19
C SER A 259 6.11 -20.02 0.35
N ALA A 260 6.10 -20.49 1.60
CA ALA A 260 4.90 -21.00 2.24
C ALA A 260 3.81 -19.92 2.41
N GLY A 261 4.23 -18.70 2.78
CA GLY A 261 3.31 -17.57 2.91
C GLY A 261 2.64 -17.18 1.60
N LEU A 262 3.39 -17.12 0.51
CA LEU A 262 2.86 -16.81 -0.82
C LEU A 262 1.82 -17.85 -1.25
N GLU A 263 2.06 -19.15 -0.98
CA GLU A 263 1.08 -20.22 -1.25
C GLU A 263 -0.22 -19.99 -0.49
N HIS A 264 -0.18 -19.63 0.80
CA HIS A 264 -1.40 -19.35 1.58
C HIS A 264 -2.23 -18.20 1.01
N TRP A 265 -1.59 -17.16 0.45
CA TRP A 265 -2.29 -16.06 -0.24
C TRP A 265 -2.97 -16.55 -1.52
N VAL A 266 -2.28 -17.39 -2.32
CA VAL A 266 -2.84 -17.99 -3.54
C VAL A 266 -4.04 -18.87 -3.21
N GLU A 267 -3.89 -19.82 -2.25
CA GLU A 267 -4.97 -20.71 -1.79
C GLU A 267 -6.15 -19.92 -1.23
N GLY A 268 -5.88 -18.89 -0.43
CA GLY A 268 -6.91 -18.02 0.15
C GLY A 268 -7.73 -17.29 -0.90
N GLY A 269 -7.06 -16.78 -1.93
CA GLY A 269 -7.70 -16.13 -3.08
C GLY A 269 -8.53 -17.10 -3.92
N GLN A 270 -7.96 -18.25 -4.28
CA GLN A 270 -8.65 -19.31 -5.04
C GLN A 270 -9.88 -19.87 -4.31
N ALA A 271 -9.80 -19.94 -2.98
CA ALA A 271 -10.93 -20.37 -2.15
C ALA A 271 -11.98 -19.28 -1.92
N GLY A 272 -11.86 -18.11 -2.53
CA GLY A 272 -12.79 -16.99 -2.38
C GLY A 272 -12.79 -16.37 -0.97
N ARG A 273 -11.73 -16.56 -0.17
CA ARG A 273 -11.61 -16.03 1.18
C ARG A 273 -10.97 -14.64 1.22
N LEU A 274 -10.23 -14.29 0.17
CA LEU A 274 -9.56 -13.00 -0.01
C LEU A 274 -10.18 -12.25 -1.17
N CYS A 275 -10.05 -10.93 -1.13
CA CYS A 275 -10.32 -10.06 -2.26
C CYS A 275 -9.32 -8.89 -2.30
N TRP A 276 -9.22 -8.29 -3.47
CA TRP A 276 -8.35 -7.15 -3.73
C TRP A 276 -8.90 -6.34 -4.90
N GLY A 277 -8.70 -5.04 -4.85
CA GLY A 277 -9.14 -4.16 -5.93
C GLY A 277 -8.89 -2.70 -5.62
N LEU A 278 -9.37 -1.83 -6.49
CA LEU A 278 -9.21 -0.39 -6.41
C LEU A 278 -10.44 0.23 -5.75
N MET A 279 -10.21 1.11 -4.80
CA MET A 279 -11.26 1.88 -4.12
C MET A 279 -11.02 3.38 -4.27
N ARG A 280 -12.11 4.13 -4.44
CA ARG A 280 -12.11 5.58 -4.30
C ARG A 280 -13.21 6.00 -3.35
N PHE A 281 -12.84 6.91 -2.46
CA PHE A 281 -13.74 7.61 -1.55
C PHE A 281 -13.61 9.10 -1.79
N HIS A 282 -14.68 9.85 -1.63
CA HIS A 282 -14.61 11.29 -1.70
C HIS A 282 -15.13 11.94 -0.42
N LYS A 283 -14.56 13.08 -0.07
CA LYS A 283 -15.04 13.95 1.01
C LYS A 283 -15.98 14.98 0.38
N PRO A 284 -17.26 15.04 0.77
CA PRO A 284 -18.17 16.07 0.28
C PRO A 284 -17.61 17.49 0.44
N LYS A 285 -18.04 18.40 -0.41
CA LYS A 285 -17.63 19.81 -0.31
C LYS A 285 -18.29 20.53 0.87
N GLU A 286 -19.44 20.02 1.29
CA GLU A 286 -20.22 20.45 2.48
C GLU A 286 -20.94 19.23 3.07
#